data_b535be5f61ef69757c78027994605a77
#
_entry.id   b535be5f61ef69757c78027994605a77
#
_cell.length_a   1.000
_cell.length_b   1.000
_cell.length_c   1.000
_cell.angle_alpha   90.00
_cell.angle_beta   90.00
_cell.angle_gamma   90.00
#
_symmetry.space_group_name_H-M   'P 1'
#
loop_
_entity.id
_entity.type
_entity.pdbx_description
1 polymer ?
#
loop_
_entity_poly.entity_id
_entity_poly.type
_entity_poly.pdbx_seq_one_letter_code
_entity_poly.pdbx_strand_id
1 'polypeptide(L)'
;MRFSLLFFAPLTALAALVSCSTDNPSESASAGELNLYSSRHYDTDVALYNNFTEATGIKINLIEAGADELIERIKSEGEASLADLLITVDAGRLWRAEQAGIFQPIDSTVLNERLPAHMRHPDGLWVGLSKRARVIVYNADAGLPEPLSDYSDLANPAHKGKVCIRSSSNIYNISLMAGVVSRMGEAMAEEWAAGVVANFARTPQSNDTGQIRAVASGECQIAIANTYYLARLAASDEPADQAVASAVNIVFPGQESNGTHVNISGAGLVSTSPNPENAVKFLEYLSSDAAQLLFANGNNEYPAVPGIAASSVVVGLGEFKEDMLNASELGINQAAAIMVFDRAGWK
;
A
#
# COMPACT_ATOMS: atom_id res chain seq x y z
N MET A 1 41.53 -82.91 -64.68
CA MET A 1 42.26 -81.78 -64.18
C MET A 1 41.90 -80.56 -64.92
N ARG A 2 41.00 -79.76 -64.42
CA ARG A 2 40.77 -78.40 -64.91
C ARG A 2 40.19 -77.61 -63.71
N PHE A 3 40.96 -76.63 -63.21
CA PHE A 3 40.56 -75.70 -62.18
C PHE A 3 39.73 -74.58 -62.86
N SER A 4 38.56 -74.30 -62.31
CA SER A 4 37.77 -73.11 -62.68
C SER A 4 37.79 -72.15 -61.47
N LEU A 5 38.37 -70.96 -61.67
CA LEU A 5 38.34 -69.87 -60.71
C LEU A 5 36.98 -69.15 -60.80
N LEU A 6 36.29 -69.01 -59.66
CA LEU A 6 35.11 -68.16 -59.52
C LEU A 6 35.54 -66.85 -58.91
N PHE A 7 35.28 -65.76 -59.66
CA PHE A 7 35.44 -64.37 -59.18
C PHE A 7 34.25 -63.99 -58.31
N PHE A 8 34.49 -63.62 -57.08
CA PHE A 8 33.48 -62.94 -56.23
C PHE A 8 33.73 -61.42 -56.26
N ALA A 9 32.71 -60.65 -56.73
CA ALA A 9 32.69 -59.20 -56.62
C ALA A 9 32.05 -58.78 -55.32
N PRO A 10 32.59 -57.82 -54.58
CA PRO A 10 31.98 -57.29 -53.35
C PRO A 10 30.90 -56.25 -53.67
N LEU A 11 29.71 -56.50 -53.16
CA LEU A 11 28.58 -55.59 -53.21
C LEU A 11 28.73 -54.60 -52.06
N THR A 12 29.09 -53.32 -52.35
CA THR A 12 29.14 -52.26 -51.39
C THR A 12 27.74 -51.73 -51.13
N ALA A 13 27.20 -52.05 -49.93
CA ALA A 13 25.93 -51.49 -49.44
C ALA A 13 26.19 -50.05 -48.86
N LEU A 14 25.64 -49.06 -49.51
CA LEU A 14 25.63 -47.64 -49.07
C LEU A 14 24.54 -47.51 -47.98
N ALA A 15 24.90 -47.47 -46.71
CA ALA A 15 23.96 -47.18 -45.62
C ALA A 15 23.72 -45.67 -45.58
N ALA A 16 22.54 -45.23 -45.96
CA ALA A 16 22.05 -43.87 -45.74
C ALA A 16 21.71 -43.68 -44.24
N LEU A 17 22.52 -42.91 -43.53
CA LEU A 17 22.22 -42.41 -42.18
C LEU A 17 21.13 -41.35 -42.28
N VAL A 18 19.90 -41.72 -42.01
CA VAL A 18 18.81 -40.76 -41.72
C VAL A 18 19.05 -40.20 -40.34
N SER A 19 19.61 -39.00 -40.29
CA SER A 19 19.69 -38.22 -39.05
C SER A 19 18.28 -37.72 -38.70
N CYS A 20 17.59 -38.38 -37.80
CA CYS A 20 16.43 -37.81 -37.15
C CYS A 20 16.93 -36.71 -36.18
N SER A 21 16.84 -35.47 -36.63
CA SER A 21 16.85 -34.34 -35.68
C SER A 21 15.58 -34.43 -34.86
N THR A 22 15.70 -34.93 -33.65
CA THR A 22 14.69 -34.70 -32.61
C THR A 22 14.75 -33.21 -32.29
N ASP A 23 13.82 -32.44 -32.86
CA ASP A 23 13.49 -31.14 -32.30
C ASP A 23 12.98 -31.39 -30.87
N ASN A 24 13.89 -31.28 -29.89
CA ASN A 24 13.49 -31.05 -28.52
C ASN A 24 12.71 -29.74 -28.53
N PRO A 25 11.45 -29.71 -28.06
CA PRO A 25 10.83 -28.44 -27.75
C PRO A 25 11.80 -27.75 -26.78
N SER A 26 12.31 -26.56 -27.17
CA SER A 26 13.08 -25.73 -26.29
C SER A 26 12.27 -25.59 -25.01
N GLU A 27 12.72 -26.18 -23.90
CA GLU A 27 12.29 -25.75 -22.58
C GLU A 27 12.46 -24.25 -22.59
N SER A 28 11.36 -23.50 -22.61
CA SER A 28 11.39 -22.06 -22.40
C SER A 28 12.11 -21.89 -21.06
N ALA A 29 13.30 -21.32 -21.10
CA ALA A 29 14.04 -21.04 -19.88
C ALA A 29 13.04 -20.32 -18.94
N SER A 30 12.83 -20.89 -17.75
CA SER A 30 11.96 -20.27 -16.75
C SER A 30 12.41 -18.84 -16.58
N ALA A 31 11.50 -17.88 -16.75
CA ALA A 31 11.80 -16.45 -16.61
C ALA A 31 12.20 -16.09 -15.15
N GLY A 32 12.29 -17.10 -14.27
CA GLY A 32 12.64 -16.98 -12.88
C GLY A 32 11.44 -16.86 -11.96
N GLU A 33 11.71 -16.46 -10.73
CA GLU A 33 10.70 -16.31 -9.68
C GLU A 33 10.85 -14.99 -8.95
N LEU A 34 9.84 -14.65 -8.16
CA LEU A 34 9.79 -13.51 -7.25
C LEU A 34 9.14 -13.96 -5.94
N ASN A 35 9.84 -13.81 -4.83
CA ASN A 35 9.32 -14.12 -3.51
C ASN A 35 8.77 -12.83 -2.88
N LEU A 36 7.45 -12.72 -2.89
CA LEU A 36 6.72 -11.54 -2.44
C LEU A 36 6.19 -11.75 -1.02
N TYR A 37 6.71 -10.96 -0.08
CA TYR A 37 6.19 -10.89 1.28
C TYR A 37 5.23 -9.71 1.38
N SER A 38 3.95 -9.98 1.64
CA SER A 38 2.89 -8.95 1.60
C SER A 38 2.08 -8.92 2.89
N SER A 39 1.92 -7.72 3.44
CA SER A 39 0.93 -7.47 4.48
C SER A 39 -0.40 -6.91 3.93
N ARG A 40 -0.56 -6.95 2.62
CA ARG A 40 -1.83 -6.65 1.96
C ARG A 40 -2.60 -7.96 1.80
N HIS A 41 -3.86 -7.98 2.21
CA HIS A 41 -4.73 -9.15 2.18
C HIS A 41 -5.98 -8.84 1.35
N TYR A 42 -5.76 -8.42 0.08
CA TYR A 42 -6.84 -8.07 -0.81
C TYR A 42 -6.92 -9.10 -1.94
N ASP A 43 -8.07 -9.74 -2.10
CA ASP A 43 -8.31 -10.69 -3.19
C ASP A 43 -8.03 -10.07 -4.57
N THR A 44 -8.22 -8.77 -4.70
CA THR A 44 -7.95 -8.01 -5.93
C THR A 44 -6.45 -7.93 -6.28
N ASP A 45 -5.55 -8.04 -5.30
CA ASP A 45 -4.11 -8.05 -5.56
C ASP A 45 -3.67 -9.33 -6.29
N VAL A 46 -4.43 -10.42 -6.16
CA VAL A 46 -4.18 -11.69 -6.89
C VAL A 46 -4.21 -11.48 -8.40
N ALA A 47 -5.11 -10.62 -8.89
CA ALA A 47 -5.18 -10.30 -10.32
C ALA A 47 -3.91 -9.58 -10.81
N LEU A 48 -3.33 -8.69 -9.99
CA LEU A 48 -2.05 -8.03 -10.30
C LEU A 48 -0.92 -9.04 -10.44
N TYR A 49 -0.86 -10.01 -9.53
CA TYR A 49 0.18 -11.04 -9.51
C TYR A 49 0.06 -11.98 -10.70
N ASN A 50 -1.15 -12.42 -11.03
CA ASN A 50 -1.41 -13.29 -12.19
C ASN A 50 -1.08 -12.58 -13.50
N ASN A 51 -1.52 -11.34 -13.70
CA ASN A 51 -1.25 -10.56 -14.91
C ASN A 51 0.27 -10.33 -15.10
N PHE A 52 1.01 -10.10 -14.03
CA PHE A 52 2.47 -10.00 -14.10
C PHE A 52 3.10 -11.32 -14.55
N THR A 53 2.68 -12.43 -13.95
CA THR A 53 3.19 -13.75 -14.30
C THR A 53 2.85 -14.11 -15.76
N GLU A 54 1.65 -13.82 -16.22
CA GLU A 54 1.24 -14.04 -17.61
C GLU A 54 2.06 -13.21 -18.61
N ALA A 55 2.33 -11.95 -18.25
CA ALA A 55 3.08 -11.04 -19.11
C ALA A 55 4.58 -11.33 -19.18
N THR A 56 5.17 -11.88 -18.12
CA THR A 56 6.63 -11.98 -17.98
C THR A 56 7.15 -13.41 -17.90
N GLY A 57 6.30 -14.38 -17.56
CA GLY A 57 6.71 -15.74 -17.21
C GLY A 57 7.35 -15.87 -15.83
N ILE A 58 7.53 -14.77 -15.08
CA ILE A 58 8.09 -14.77 -13.72
C ILE A 58 7.03 -15.25 -12.74
N LYS A 59 7.33 -16.33 -12.01
CA LYS A 59 6.41 -16.89 -11.01
C LYS A 59 6.49 -16.09 -9.71
N ILE A 60 5.33 -15.69 -9.16
CA ILE A 60 5.27 -15.07 -7.84
C ILE A 60 5.01 -16.14 -6.78
N ASN A 61 5.90 -16.20 -5.80
CA ASN A 61 5.75 -16.98 -4.57
C ASN A 61 5.31 -16.03 -3.46
N LEU A 62 4.01 -16.03 -3.14
CA LEU A 62 3.40 -15.10 -2.19
C LEU A 62 3.44 -15.65 -0.77
N ILE A 63 3.87 -14.82 0.18
CA ILE A 63 3.76 -15.04 1.63
C ILE A 63 3.01 -13.86 2.24
N GLU A 64 1.88 -14.16 2.86
CA GLU A 64 1.03 -13.15 3.51
C GLU A 64 1.04 -13.32 5.02
N ALA A 65 1.30 -12.21 5.73
CA ALA A 65 1.23 -12.12 7.19
C ALA A 65 1.12 -10.66 7.64
N GLY A 66 1.06 -10.40 8.94
CA GLY A 66 1.13 -9.07 9.51
C GLY A 66 2.46 -8.38 9.17
N ALA A 67 2.45 -7.05 8.96
CA ALA A 67 3.65 -6.33 8.54
C ALA A 67 4.81 -6.48 9.54
N ASP A 68 4.54 -6.33 10.84
CA ASP A 68 5.56 -6.47 11.88
C ASP A 68 6.09 -7.92 11.96
N GLU A 69 5.21 -8.90 11.71
CA GLU A 69 5.58 -10.33 11.62
C GLU A 69 6.50 -10.62 10.44
N LEU A 70 6.20 -10.06 9.25
CA LEU A 70 7.05 -10.20 8.06
C LEU A 70 8.42 -9.54 8.26
N ILE A 71 8.45 -8.33 8.87
CA ILE A 71 9.69 -7.63 9.20
C ILE A 71 10.57 -8.49 10.13
N GLU A 72 10.01 -9.00 11.22
CA GLU A 72 10.76 -9.85 12.15
C GLU A 72 11.16 -11.19 11.51
N ARG A 73 10.37 -11.73 10.61
CA ARG A 73 10.72 -12.93 9.85
C ARG A 73 11.93 -12.69 8.96
N ILE A 74 11.91 -11.66 8.09
CA ILE A 74 13.05 -11.34 7.21
C ILE A 74 14.31 -11.09 8.04
N LYS A 75 14.18 -10.32 9.12
CA LYS A 75 15.28 -10.00 10.02
C LYS A 75 15.86 -11.26 10.69
N SER A 76 15.03 -12.22 11.14
CA SER A 76 15.48 -13.45 11.77
C SER A 76 16.06 -14.46 10.79
N GLU A 77 15.60 -14.47 9.53
CA GLU A 77 16.17 -15.26 8.44
C GLU A 77 17.54 -14.72 8.00
N GLY A 78 17.78 -13.40 8.14
CA GLY A 78 19.04 -12.74 7.79
C GLY A 78 19.47 -13.03 6.35
N GLU A 79 20.73 -13.39 6.15
CA GLU A 79 21.30 -13.75 4.83
C GLU A 79 20.63 -14.95 4.16
N ALA A 80 19.85 -15.76 4.90
CA ALA A 80 19.12 -16.89 4.38
C ALA A 80 17.69 -16.53 3.95
N SER A 81 17.27 -15.26 4.10
CA SER A 81 15.95 -14.84 3.68
C SER A 81 15.79 -14.98 2.17
N LEU A 82 14.66 -15.56 1.78
CA LEU A 82 14.28 -15.66 0.37
C LEU A 82 13.42 -14.49 -0.11
N ALA A 83 13.07 -13.55 0.77
CA ALA A 83 12.24 -12.42 0.42
C ALA A 83 12.93 -11.52 -0.63
N ASP A 84 12.25 -11.26 -1.74
CA ASP A 84 12.69 -10.31 -2.75
C ASP A 84 12.10 -8.92 -2.49
N LEU A 85 10.80 -8.87 -2.20
CA LEU A 85 10.07 -7.65 -1.89
C LEU A 85 9.28 -7.79 -0.61
N LEU A 86 9.23 -6.71 0.17
CA LEU A 86 8.25 -6.52 1.24
C LEU A 86 7.27 -5.44 0.82
N ILE A 87 5.98 -5.82 0.66
CA ILE A 87 4.87 -4.88 0.45
C ILE A 87 4.11 -4.70 1.76
N THR A 88 3.88 -3.44 2.15
CA THR A 88 3.10 -3.13 3.34
C THR A 88 2.19 -1.92 3.14
N VAL A 89 1.24 -1.77 4.03
CA VAL A 89 0.36 -0.60 4.12
C VAL A 89 0.86 0.32 5.21
N ASP A 90 0.90 1.63 4.93
CA ASP A 90 1.38 2.70 5.79
C ASP A 90 2.91 2.91 5.72
N ALA A 91 3.30 4.15 5.42
CA ALA A 91 4.70 4.57 5.33
C ALA A 91 5.48 4.33 6.63
N GLY A 92 4.81 4.41 7.77
CA GLY A 92 5.42 4.14 9.06
C GLY A 92 5.91 2.70 9.23
N ARG A 93 5.28 1.73 8.54
CA ARG A 93 5.76 0.34 8.52
C ARG A 93 6.93 0.15 7.57
N LEU A 94 6.93 0.85 6.43
CA LEU A 94 8.11 0.88 5.54
C LEU A 94 9.33 1.42 6.29
N TRP A 95 9.15 2.50 7.05
CA TRP A 95 10.21 3.05 7.89
C TRP A 95 10.71 2.05 8.95
N ARG A 96 9.83 1.27 9.60
CA ARG A 96 10.25 0.22 10.54
C ARG A 96 11.12 -0.84 9.87
N ALA A 97 10.76 -1.27 8.66
CA ALA A 97 11.55 -2.20 7.86
C ALA A 97 12.92 -1.59 7.48
N GLU A 98 12.95 -0.31 7.11
CA GLU A 98 14.17 0.46 6.87
C GLU A 98 15.06 0.50 8.10
N GLN A 99 14.53 0.86 9.28
CA GLN A 99 15.28 0.89 10.55
C GLN A 99 15.79 -0.50 10.98
N ALA A 100 15.14 -1.56 10.53
CA ALA A 100 15.61 -2.93 10.71
C ALA A 100 16.73 -3.34 9.72
N GLY A 101 17.13 -2.46 8.79
CA GLY A 101 18.17 -2.70 7.79
C GLY A 101 17.77 -3.68 6.70
N ILE A 102 16.45 -3.87 6.47
CA ILE A 102 15.92 -4.89 5.56
C ILE A 102 16.08 -4.47 4.09
N PHE A 103 16.05 -3.16 3.78
CA PHE A 103 15.98 -2.67 2.43
C PHE A 103 17.33 -2.31 1.84
N GLN A 104 17.43 -2.43 0.52
CA GLN A 104 18.48 -1.85 -0.32
C GLN A 104 17.86 -0.85 -1.32
N PRO A 105 18.66 0.08 -1.87
CA PRO A 105 18.18 1.04 -2.86
C PRO A 105 17.63 0.36 -4.12
N ILE A 106 16.50 0.89 -4.61
CA ILE A 106 15.87 0.49 -5.87
C ILE A 106 16.39 1.43 -6.97
N ASP A 107 17.15 0.89 -7.92
CA ASP A 107 17.59 1.63 -9.09
C ASP A 107 16.63 1.40 -10.26
N SER A 108 15.76 2.37 -10.52
CA SER A 108 14.82 2.34 -11.65
C SER A 108 14.45 3.74 -12.11
N THR A 109 14.83 4.07 -13.32
CA THR A 109 14.42 5.31 -14.00
C THR A 109 12.89 5.35 -14.16
N VAL A 110 12.27 4.22 -14.49
CA VAL A 110 10.82 4.11 -14.67
C VAL A 110 10.06 4.54 -13.40
N LEU A 111 10.46 4.00 -12.24
CA LEU A 111 9.82 4.35 -10.97
C LEU A 111 10.07 5.81 -10.61
N ASN A 112 11.27 6.32 -10.90
CA ASN A 112 11.62 7.72 -10.63
C ASN A 112 10.81 8.72 -11.46
N GLU A 113 10.49 8.38 -12.70
CA GLU A 113 9.70 9.21 -13.61
C GLU A 113 8.20 9.11 -13.33
N ARG A 114 7.72 7.93 -12.95
CA ARG A 114 6.28 7.67 -12.78
C ARG A 114 5.73 8.04 -11.41
N LEU A 115 6.52 7.86 -10.35
CA LEU A 115 6.04 8.04 -8.98
C LEU A 115 6.48 9.40 -8.42
N PRO A 116 5.57 10.17 -7.79
CA PRO A 116 5.92 11.46 -7.19
C PRO A 116 7.01 11.33 -6.12
N ALA A 117 7.91 12.31 -6.05
CA ALA A 117 9.04 12.29 -5.13
C ALA A 117 8.63 12.18 -3.65
N HIS A 118 7.51 12.83 -3.26
CA HIS A 118 7.01 12.77 -1.87
C HIS A 118 6.45 11.39 -1.48
N MET A 119 6.21 10.49 -2.44
CA MET A 119 5.77 9.12 -2.21
C MET A 119 6.92 8.10 -2.31
N ARG A 120 8.15 8.55 -2.44
CA ARG A 120 9.35 7.71 -2.53
C ARG A 120 10.31 8.05 -1.41
N HIS A 121 11.05 7.03 -0.94
CA HIS A 121 12.15 7.27 -0.01
C HIS A 121 13.21 8.16 -0.66
N PRO A 122 13.77 9.17 0.04
CA PRO A 122 14.80 10.05 -0.53
C PRO A 122 16.02 9.28 -1.06
N ASP A 123 16.45 8.22 -0.38
CA ASP A 123 17.58 7.37 -0.77
C ASP A 123 17.15 6.11 -1.56
N GLY A 124 15.91 6.06 -2.04
CA GLY A 124 15.40 4.98 -2.90
C GLY A 124 15.09 3.65 -2.23
N LEU A 125 15.00 3.56 -0.89
CA LEU A 125 14.80 2.30 -0.17
C LEU A 125 13.42 1.68 -0.36
N TRP A 126 12.41 2.49 -0.67
CA TRP A 126 11.04 2.05 -0.93
C TRP A 126 10.28 3.05 -1.80
N VAL A 127 9.19 2.58 -2.38
CA VAL A 127 8.29 3.38 -3.23
C VAL A 127 6.83 3.18 -2.82
N GLY A 128 6.02 4.24 -2.93
CA GLY A 128 4.57 4.19 -2.77
C GLY A 128 3.90 3.69 -4.06
N LEU A 129 2.97 2.75 -3.91
CA LEU A 129 2.28 2.09 -5.02
C LEU A 129 0.80 2.47 -5.12
N SER A 130 0.21 2.86 -4.02
CA SER A 130 -1.13 3.47 -3.94
C SER A 130 -1.19 4.43 -2.77
N LYS A 131 -2.21 5.28 -2.72
CA LYS A 131 -2.40 6.23 -1.64
C LYS A 131 -3.84 6.27 -1.13
N ARG A 132 -4.00 6.74 0.10
CA ARG A 132 -5.29 7.03 0.73
C ARG A 132 -5.23 8.37 1.44
N ALA A 133 -6.33 9.10 1.42
CA ALA A 133 -6.49 10.31 2.21
C ALA A 133 -7.13 9.98 3.56
N ARG A 134 -6.75 10.72 4.60
CA ARG A 134 -7.36 10.63 5.91
C ARG A 134 -8.29 11.80 6.13
N VAL A 135 -9.59 11.54 6.04
CA VAL A 135 -10.64 12.57 5.99
C VAL A 135 -11.39 12.70 7.31
N ILE A 136 -12.05 13.84 7.50
CA ILE A 136 -13.01 14.00 8.57
C ILE A 136 -14.39 13.60 8.04
N VAL A 137 -15.07 12.71 8.77
CA VAL A 137 -16.42 12.21 8.48
C VAL A 137 -17.38 12.88 9.42
N TYR A 138 -18.54 13.35 8.93
CA TYR A 138 -19.58 13.94 9.74
C TYR A 138 -20.97 13.42 9.35
N ASN A 139 -21.93 13.51 10.27
CA ASN A 139 -23.30 13.08 10.01
C ASN A 139 -24.00 14.03 9.03
N ALA A 140 -24.55 13.48 7.94
CA ALA A 140 -25.14 14.27 6.86
C ALA A 140 -26.41 15.01 7.31
N ASP A 141 -27.27 14.38 8.11
CA ASP A 141 -28.52 14.97 8.59
C ASP A 141 -28.30 16.07 9.64
N ALA A 142 -27.24 15.93 10.45
CA ALA A 142 -26.87 16.95 11.42
C ALA A 142 -26.19 18.17 10.77
N GLY A 143 -25.76 18.05 9.51
CA GLY A 143 -25.01 19.07 8.79
C GLY A 143 -23.56 19.19 9.24
N LEU A 144 -22.79 20.02 8.54
CA LEU A 144 -21.37 20.25 8.84
C LEU A 144 -21.19 20.96 10.20
N PRO A 145 -20.55 20.35 11.19
CA PRO A 145 -20.21 21.04 12.44
C PRO A 145 -19.18 22.13 12.18
N GLU A 146 -19.43 23.33 12.67
CA GLU A 146 -18.50 24.44 12.49
C GLU A 146 -17.75 24.82 13.78
N PRO A 147 -16.44 25.18 13.68
CA PRO A 147 -15.60 25.12 12.49
C PRO A 147 -15.09 23.68 12.23
N LEU A 148 -15.02 23.24 10.97
CA LEU A 148 -14.49 21.91 10.60
C LEU A 148 -13.95 21.93 9.16
N SER A 149 -12.83 22.62 8.94
CA SER A 149 -12.15 22.75 7.63
C SER A 149 -10.71 22.22 7.64
N ASP A 150 -10.13 22.07 8.85
CA ASP A 150 -8.75 21.61 9.03
C ASP A 150 -8.68 20.63 10.20
N TYR A 151 -7.58 19.85 10.29
CA TYR A 151 -7.35 18.98 11.45
C TYR A 151 -7.27 19.76 12.76
N SER A 152 -6.77 21.00 12.72
CA SER A 152 -6.71 21.88 13.90
C SER A 152 -8.09 22.13 14.52
N ASP A 153 -9.14 22.15 13.70
CA ASP A 153 -10.51 22.37 14.17
C ASP A 153 -11.04 21.26 15.07
N LEU A 154 -10.50 20.04 14.95
CA LEU A 154 -10.89 18.91 15.81
C LEU A 154 -10.60 19.18 17.30
N ALA A 155 -9.67 20.05 17.61
CA ALA A 155 -9.35 20.47 18.99
C ALA A 155 -10.25 21.61 19.48
N ASN A 156 -11.15 22.17 18.63
CA ASN A 156 -12.02 23.26 19.03
C ASN A 156 -13.02 22.80 20.11
N PRO A 157 -13.17 23.52 21.22
CA PRO A 157 -14.13 23.17 22.30
C PRO A 157 -15.59 23.06 21.86
N ALA A 158 -15.98 23.65 20.73
CA ALA A 158 -17.30 23.48 20.12
C ALA A 158 -17.64 22.02 19.78
N HIS A 159 -16.62 21.17 19.66
CA HIS A 159 -16.74 19.75 19.35
C HIS A 159 -16.72 18.84 20.59
N LYS A 160 -16.84 19.40 21.79
CA LYS A 160 -16.83 18.63 23.04
C LYS A 160 -17.88 17.52 23.04
N GLY A 161 -17.44 16.26 23.27
CA GLY A 161 -18.30 15.09 23.31
C GLY A 161 -18.83 14.66 21.92
N LYS A 162 -18.21 15.11 20.81
CA LYS A 162 -18.69 14.84 19.44
C LYS A 162 -17.76 13.97 18.62
N VAL A 163 -16.50 13.78 19.03
CA VAL A 163 -15.47 13.13 18.21
C VAL A 163 -15.35 11.66 18.56
N CYS A 164 -15.52 10.79 17.58
CA CYS A 164 -15.17 9.37 17.65
C CYS A 164 -13.90 9.11 16.87
N ILE A 165 -12.99 8.34 17.45
CA ILE A 165 -11.69 8.11 16.87
C ILE A 165 -11.13 6.73 17.24
N ARG A 166 -10.12 6.29 16.51
CA ARG A 166 -9.37 5.07 16.81
C ARG A 166 -8.37 5.29 17.94
N SER A 167 -7.92 4.16 18.52
CA SER A 167 -6.84 4.12 19.50
C SER A 167 -5.55 4.78 18.98
N SER A 168 -4.77 5.35 19.89
CA SER A 168 -3.41 5.85 19.65
C SER A 168 -2.44 4.77 19.17
N SER A 169 -2.68 3.50 19.50
CA SER A 169 -1.86 2.36 19.03
C SER A 169 -2.04 2.04 17.56
N ASN A 170 -3.06 2.62 16.90
CA ASN A 170 -3.30 2.37 15.49
C ASN A 170 -2.33 3.12 14.59
N ILE A 171 -1.69 2.39 13.65
CA ILE A 171 -0.66 2.95 12.78
C ILE A 171 -1.14 4.17 11.97
N TYR A 172 -2.42 4.24 11.54
CA TYR A 172 -2.93 5.38 10.76
C TYR A 172 -3.05 6.64 11.60
N ASN A 173 -3.36 6.52 12.90
CA ASN A 173 -3.34 7.65 13.82
C ASN A 173 -1.90 8.05 14.16
N ILE A 174 -0.99 7.08 14.33
CA ILE A 174 0.43 7.37 14.55
C ILE A 174 1.00 8.14 13.35
N SER A 175 0.71 7.71 12.13
CA SER A 175 1.17 8.39 10.92
C SER A 175 0.55 9.78 10.75
N LEU A 176 -0.76 9.97 11.06
CA LEU A 176 -1.35 11.29 11.06
C LEU A 176 -0.65 12.21 12.08
N MET A 177 -0.46 11.72 13.31
CA MET A 177 0.22 12.49 14.36
C MET A 177 1.68 12.78 13.99
N ALA A 178 2.38 11.84 13.35
CA ALA A 178 3.73 12.06 12.85
C ALA A 178 3.78 13.21 11.82
N GLY A 179 2.80 13.26 10.92
CA GLY A 179 2.64 14.38 9.99
C GLY A 179 2.36 15.70 10.70
N VAL A 180 1.51 15.70 11.74
CA VAL A 180 1.24 16.87 12.58
C VAL A 180 2.52 17.34 13.30
N VAL A 181 3.28 16.40 13.90
CA VAL A 181 4.57 16.71 14.53
C VAL A 181 5.56 17.30 13.54
N SER A 182 5.68 16.72 12.35
CA SER A 182 6.56 17.25 11.29
C SER A 182 6.20 18.68 10.87
N ARG A 183 4.91 19.03 10.87
CA ARG A 183 4.42 20.35 10.45
C ARG A 183 4.49 21.43 11.52
N MET A 184 4.23 21.10 12.77
CA MET A 184 4.10 22.12 13.83
C MET A 184 5.00 21.88 15.06
N GLY A 185 5.75 20.77 15.09
CA GLY A 185 6.58 20.37 16.23
C GLY A 185 5.78 19.72 17.37
N GLU A 186 6.49 19.03 18.29
CA GLU A 186 5.88 18.21 19.35
C GLU A 186 4.99 19.02 20.31
N ALA A 187 5.41 20.22 20.71
CA ALA A 187 4.66 20.99 21.69
C ALA A 187 3.28 21.41 21.21
N MET A 188 3.17 21.90 19.97
CA MET A 188 1.89 22.27 19.37
C MET A 188 1.04 21.03 19.01
N ALA A 189 1.70 19.94 18.60
CA ALA A 189 1.03 18.66 18.36
C ALA A 189 0.41 18.09 19.64
N GLU A 190 1.08 18.24 20.79
CA GLU A 190 0.57 17.82 22.10
C GLU A 190 -0.63 18.67 22.54
N GLU A 191 -0.56 19.98 22.37
CA GLU A 191 -1.69 20.88 22.66
C GLU A 191 -2.91 20.54 21.81
N TRP A 192 -2.70 20.33 20.47
CA TRP A 192 -3.73 19.86 19.57
C TRP A 192 -4.31 18.53 20.02
N ALA A 193 -3.48 17.53 20.30
CA ALA A 193 -3.91 16.21 20.74
C ALA A 193 -4.74 16.25 22.02
N ALA A 194 -4.32 17.08 23.01
CA ALA A 194 -5.07 17.26 24.26
C ALA A 194 -6.45 17.89 24.00
N GLY A 195 -6.55 18.86 23.08
CA GLY A 195 -7.81 19.44 22.65
C GLY A 195 -8.74 18.41 21.97
N VAL A 196 -8.19 17.55 21.12
CA VAL A 196 -8.95 16.47 20.46
C VAL A 196 -9.45 15.46 21.51
N VAL A 197 -8.59 15.07 22.47
CA VAL A 197 -8.96 14.17 23.58
C VAL A 197 -10.11 14.75 24.42
N ALA A 198 -10.08 16.06 24.70
CA ALA A 198 -11.16 16.75 25.44
C ALA A 198 -12.50 16.72 24.68
N ASN A 199 -12.47 16.47 23.38
CA ASN A 199 -13.64 16.41 22.49
C ASN A 199 -14.16 14.99 22.25
N PHE A 200 -13.53 13.95 22.78
CA PHE A 200 -13.98 12.58 22.59
C PHE A 200 -15.40 12.37 23.09
N ALA A 201 -16.23 11.74 22.24
CA ALA A 201 -17.59 11.31 22.61
C ALA A 201 -17.55 10.03 23.45
N ARG A 202 -16.54 9.20 23.24
CA ARG A 202 -16.33 7.91 23.90
C ARG A 202 -14.85 7.54 23.90
N THR A 203 -14.50 6.49 24.62
CA THR A 203 -13.17 5.88 24.55
C THR A 203 -12.83 5.48 23.10
N PRO A 204 -11.61 5.77 22.62
CA PRO A 204 -11.15 5.40 21.29
C PRO A 204 -11.33 3.91 20.99
N GLN A 205 -11.74 3.57 19.77
CA GLN A 205 -12.03 2.20 19.33
C GLN A 205 -11.21 1.80 18.10
N SER A 206 -11.24 0.51 17.75
CA SER A 206 -10.21 -0.14 16.96
C SER A 206 -10.26 0.03 15.43
N ASN A 207 -11.39 0.38 14.78
CA ASN A 207 -11.44 0.45 13.30
C ASN A 207 -12.20 1.64 12.74
N ASP A 208 -11.81 2.08 11.54
CA ASP A 208 -12.40 3.24 10.86
C ASP A 208 -13.85 2.99 10.45
N THR A 209 -14.19 1.78 10.01
CA THR A 209 -15.58 1.42 9.68
C THR A 209 -16.50 1.61 10.89
N GLY A 210 -16.05 1.21 12.08
CA GLY A 210 -16.80 1.42 13.32
C GLY A 210 -16.98 2.89 13.65
N GLN A 211 -15.99 3.75 13.35
CA GLN A 211 -16.12 5.19 13.54
C GLN A 211 -17.14 5.80 12.55
N ILE A 212 -17.10 5.39 11.28
CA ILE A 212 -18.07 5.83 10.25
C ILE A 212 -19.50 5.41 10.65
N ARG A 213 -19.69 4.16 11.10
CA ARG A 213 -21.00 3.67 11.57
C ARG A 213 -21.50 4.42 12.80
N ALA A 214 -20.61 4.79 13.72
CA ALA A 214 -20.97 5.59 14.89
C ALA A 214 -21.44 7.00 14.51
N VAL A 215 -20.82 7.60 13.52
CA VAL A 215 -21.27 8.89 12.97
C VAL A 215 -22.60 8.75 12.26
N ALA A 216 -22.78 7.71 11.43
CA ALA A 216 -24.02 7.45 10.71
C ALA A 216 -25.21 7.23 11.68
N SER A 217 -24.99 6.55 12.81
CA SER A 217 -26.03 6.30 13.84
C SER A 217 -26.29 7.49 14.76
N GLY A 218 -25.48 8.56 14.69
CA GLY A 218 -25.59 9.72 15.59
C GLY A 218 -24.98 9.50 16.99
N GLU A 219 -24.26 8.41 17.23
CA GLU A 219 -23.49 8.21 18.47
C GLU A 219 -22.39 9.27 18.60
N CYS A 220 -21.80 9.66 17.48
CA CYS A 220 -20.84 10.76 17.36
C CYS A 220 -21.28 11.66 16.20
N GLN A 221 -20.81 12.91 16.20
CA GLN A 221 -21.05 13.82 15.08
C GLN A 221 -19.88 13.84 14.09
N ILE A 222 -18.68 13.54 14.57
CA ILE A 222 -17.41 13.68 13.83
C ILE A 222 -16.58 12.42 14.06
N ALA A 223 -15.91 11.97 12.99
CA ALA A 223 -14.85 10.96 13.09
C ALA A 223 -13.73 11.25 12.10
N ILE A 224 -12.59 10.57 12.26
CA ILE A 224 -11.51 10.53 11.28
C ILE A 224 -11.43 9.11 10.71
N ALA A 225 -11.37 8.99 9.37
CA ALA A 225 -11.24 7.72 8.67
C ALA A 225 -10.41 7.85 7.40
N ASN A 226 -9.84 6.74 6.93
CA ASN A 226 -9.27 6.70 5.59
C ASN A 226 -10.39 6.58 4.55
N THR A 227 -10.23 7.25 3.42
CA THR A 227 -11.22 7.34 2.33
C THR A 227 -11.75 5.99 1.86
N TYR A 228 -10.88 5.00 1.71
CA TYR A 228 -11.26 3.69 1.19
C TYR A 228 -12.26 2.93 2.06
N TYR A 229 -12.35 3.22 3.36
CA TYR A 229 -13.37 2.60 4.23
C TYR A 229 -14.77 3.08 3.87
N LEU A 230 -14.93 4.39 3.64
CA LEU A 230 -16.21 4.94 3.20
C LEU A 230 -16.54 4.47 1.79
N ALA A 231 -15.55 4.48 0.89
CA ALA A 231 -15.72 4.00 -0.48
C ALA A 231 -16.15 2.52 -0.54
N ARG A 232 -15.62 1.66 0.33
CA ARG A 232 -16.06 0.26 0.45
C ARG A 232 -17.51 0.13 0.92
N LEU A 233 -17.92 0.93 1.90
CA LEU A 233 -19.31 0.94 2.36
C LEU A 233 -20.25 1.39 1.24
N ALA A 234 -19.85 2.41 0.48
CA ALA A 234 -20.64 2.91 -0.64
C ALA A 234 -20.71 1.94 -1.83
N ALA A 235 -19.65 1.17 -2.07
CA ALA A 235 -19.55 0.15 -3.13
C ALA A 235 -20.08 -1.23 -2.72
N SER A 236 -20.47 -1.43 -1.46
CA SER A 236 -20.97 -2.72 -0.94
C SER A 236 -22.30 -3.08 -1.56
N ASP A 237 -22.52 -4.37 -1.80
CA ASP A 237 -23.82 -4.92 -2.22
C ASP A 237 -24.81 -5.01 -1.04
N GLU A 238 -24.35 -4.81 0.21
CA GLU A 238 -25.16 -4.88 1.40
C GLU A 238 -25.92 -3.56 1.62
N PRO A 239 -27.28 -3.54 1.62
CA PRO A 239 -28.07 -2.32 1.81
C PRO A 239 -27.75 -1.57 3.11
N ALA A 240 -27.37 -2.30 4.17
CA ALA A 240 -26.99 -1.70 5.44
C ALA A 240 -25.70 -0.88 5.36
N ASP A 241 -24.74 -1.30 4.54
CA ASP A 241 -23.49 -0.57 4.29
C ASP A 241 -23.74 0.68 3.46
N GLN A 242 -24.54 0.55 2.41
CA GLN A 242 -24.94 1.69 1.57
C GLN A 242 -25.71 2.74 2.37
N ALA A 243 -26.59 2.31 3.29
CA ALA A 243 -27.30 3.22 4.19
C ALA A 243 -26.33 4.00 5.10
N VAL A 244 -25.32 3.32 5.64
CA VAL A 244 -24.25 3.97 6.44
C VAL A 244 -23.50 5.00 5.60
N ALA A 245 -23.09 4.63 4.38
CA ALA A 245 -22.36 5.54 3.49
C ALA A 245 -23.20 6.78 3.12
N SER A 246 -24.51 6.60 2.91
CA SER A 246 -25.44 7.69 2.57
C SER A 246 -25.75 8.62 3.75
N ALA A 247 -25.58 8.16 4.99
CA ALA A 247 -25.85 8.92 6.21
C ALA A 247 -24.67 9.82 6.63
N VAL A 248 -23.54 9.77 5.91
CA VAL A 248 -22.35 10.56 6.24
C VAL A 248 -21.85 11.36 5.05
N ASN A 249 -21.20 12.47 5.34
CA ASN A 249 -20.40 13.24 4.40
C ASN A 249 -18.96 13.36 4.90
N ILE A 250 -18.07 13.88 4.06
CA ILE A 250 -16.66 14.07 4.41
C ILE A 250 -16.21 15.51 4.19
N VAL A 251 -15.18 15.89 4.93
CA VAL A 251 -14.34 17.04 4.66
C VAL A 251 -12.95 16.54 4.36
N PHE A 252 -12.33 17.04 3.31
CA PHE A 252 -10.90 16.94 3.09
C PHE A 252 -10.22 18.09 3.87
N PRO A 253 -9.53 17.82 4.99
CA PRO A 253 -8.98 18.88 5.82
C PRO A 253 -7.80 19.58 5.15
N GLY A 254 -7.55 20.83 5.52
CA GLY A 254 -6.34 21.55 5.16
C GLY A 254 -6.30 22.10 3.74
N GLN A 255 -7.45 22.27 3.06
CA GLN A 255 -7.47 22.71 1.66
C GLN A 255 -6.90 24.13 1.48
N GLU A 256 -7.03 24.99 2.48
CA GLU A 256 -6.45 26.35 2.51
C GLU A 256 -5.05 26.38 3.18
N SER A 257 -4.57 25.24 3.66
CA SER A 257 -3.25 25.12 4.33
C SER A 257 -2.34 24.12 3.58
N ASN A 258 -1.85 23.09 4.25
CA ASN A 258 -0.90 22.12 3.66
C ASN A 258 -1.54 21.09 2.73
N GLY A 259 -2.86 20.93 2.78
CA GLY A 259 -3.58 19.87 2.09
C GLY A 259 -3.95 18.73 3.04
N THR A 260 -4.75 17.79 2.53
CA THR A 260 -5.18 16.62 3.29
C THR A 260 -4.05 15.62 3.44
N HIS A 261 -3.85 15.10 4.65
CA HIS A 261 -2.89 14.03 4.92
C HIS A 261 -3.15 12.82 4.01
N VAL A 262 -2.12 12.41 3.31
CA VAL A 262 -2.09 11.19 2.51
C VAL A 262 -1.07 10.22 3.07
N ASN A 263 -1.37 8.93 2.97
CA ASN A 263 -0.48 7.84 3.31
C ASN A 263 -0.49 6.80 2.19
N ILE A 264 0.48 5.91 2.17
CA ILE A 264 0.76 5.01 1.06
C ILE A 264 0.64 3.53 1.44
N SER A 265 0.31 2.69 0.46
CA SER A 265 0.82 1.33 0.41
C SER A 265 2.08 1.35 -0.43
N GLY A 266 3.12 0.68 0.00
CA GLY A 266 4.41 0.75 -0.70
C GLY A 266 5.20 -0.53 -0.54
N ALA A 267 6.32 -0.59 -1.26
CA ALA A 267 7.21 -1.74 -1.26
C ALA A 267 8.67 -1.31 -1.23
N GLY A 268 9.50 -2.13 -0.58
CA GLY A 268 10.94 -2.03 -0.59
C GLY A 268 11.59 -3.31 -1.10
N LEU A 269 12.72 -3.16 -1.78
CA LEU A 269 13.58 -4.26 -2.23
C LEU A 269 14.39 -4.79 -1.04
N VAL A 270 14.26 -6.08 -0.75
CA VAL A 270 14.97 -6.69 0.38
C VAL A 270 16.47 -6.79 0.05
N SER A 271 17.31 -6.43 1.01
CA SER A 271 18.78 -6.33 0.84
C SER A 271 19.44 -7.66 0.50
N THR A 272 18.84 -8.78 0.92
CA THR A 272 19.31 -10.16 0.67
C THR A 272 18.55 -10.83 -0.48
N SER A 273 17.78 -10.07 -1.26
CA SER A 273 16.96 -10.59 -2.36
C SER A 273 17.78 -11.50 -3.30
N PRO A 274 17.37 -12.76 -3.50
CA PRO A 274 17.97 -13.61 -4.52
C PRO A 274 17.59 -13.26 -5.97
N ASN A 275 16.50 -12.48 -6.17
CA ASN A 275 15.98 -12.13 -7.49
C ASN A 275 15.74 -10.60 -7.66
N PRO A 276 16.76 -9.75 -7.41
CA PRO A 276 16.55 -8.29 -7.36
C PRO A 276 16.06 -7.69 -8.69
N GLU A 277 16.49 -8.23 -9.83
CA GLU A 277 16.04 -7.75 -11.14
C GLU A 277 14.55 -8.05 -11.38
N ASN A 278 14.06 -9.23 -10.97
CA ASN A 278 12.65 -9.59 -11.07
C ASN A 278 11.80 -8.74 -10.12
N ALA A 279 12.35 -8.42 -8.94
CA ALA A 279 11.71 -7.53 -7.98
C ALA A 279 11.52 -6.12 -8.55
N VAL A 280 12.56 -5.54 -9.15
CA VAL A 280 12.46 -4.21 -9.80
C VAL A 280 11.46 -4.25 -10.96
N LYS A 281 11.50 -5.27 -11.83
CA LYS A 281 10.52 -5.43 -12.91
C LYS A 281 9.08 -5.48 -12.39
N PHE A 282 8.85 -6.14 -11.25
CA PHE A 282 7.52 -6.20 -10.66
C PHE A 282 7.08 -4.83 -10.11
N LEU A 283 7.97 -4.07 -9.47
CA LEU A 283 7.66 -2.71 -9.02
C LEU A 283 7.34 -1.78 -10.21
N GLU A 284 8.11 -1.87 -11.29
CA GLU A 284 7.83 -1.13 -12.53
C GLU A 284 6.47 -1.50 -13.12
N TYR A 285 6.15 -2.82 -13.17
CA TYR A 285 4.83 -3.29 -13.57
C TYR A 285 3.72 -2.71 -12.68
N LEU A 286 3.89 -2.72 -11.35
CA LEU A 286 2.90 -2.15 -10.41
C LEU A 286 2.71 -0.64 -10.60
N SER A 287 3.70 0.06 -11.16
CA SER A 287 3.57 1.47 -11.54
C SER A 287 2.92 1.69 -12.91
N SER A 288 2.68 0.65 -13.70
CA SER A 288 2.03 0.76 -15.02
C SER A 288 0.59 1.25 -14.93
N ASP A 289 0.06 1.85 -15.99
CA ASP A 289 -1.32 2.35 -16.00
C ASP A 289 -2.34 1.25 -15.72
N ALA A 290 -2.14 0.06 -16.31
CA ALA A 290 -3.02 -1.08 -16.11
C ALA A 290 -3.02 -1.57 -14.64
N ALA A 291 -1.85 -1.67 -14.03
CA ALA A 291 -1.73 -2.08 -12.62
C ALA A 291 -2.31 -1.01 -11.68
N GLN A 292 -2.07 0.27 -11.95
CA GLN A 292 -2.61 1.37 -11.15
C GLN A 292 -4.15 1.43 -11.20
N LEU A 293 -4.75 1.15 -12.37
CA LEU A 293 -6.21 1.01 -12.49
C LEU A 293 -6.76 -0.16 -11.66
N LEU A 294 -6.03 -1.29 -11.58
CA LEU A 294 -6.42 -2.41 -10.71
C LEU A 294 -6.38 -2.03 -9.23
N PHE A 295 -5.36 -1.30 -8.78
CA PHE A 295 -5.32 -0.75 -7.43
C PHE A 295 -6.51 0.16 -7.15
N ALA A 296 -6.82 1.08 -8.07
CA ALA A 296 -7.90 2.04 -7.90
C ALA A 296 -9.28 1.36 -7.84
N ASN A 297 -9.53 0.42 -8.76
CA ASN A 297 -10.84 -0.23 -8.84
C ASN A 297 -11.03 -1.33 -7.79
N GLY A 298 -9.98 -2.10 -7.50
CA GLY A 298 -10.07 -3.25 -6.60
C GLY A 298 -10.13 -2.87 -5.12
N ASN A 299 -9.36 -1.87 -4.70
CA ASN A 299 -9.18 -1.55 -3.29
C ASN A 299 -9.80 -0.22 -2.85
N ASN A 300 -10.40 0.54 -3.78
CA ASN A 300 -10.91 1.89 -3.55
C ASN A 300 -9.84 2.84 -2.97
N GLU A 301 -8.60 2.66 -3.40
CA GLU A 301 -7.47 3.54 -3.10
C GLU A 301 -7.25 4.52 -4.27
N TYR A 302 -6.51 5.59 -4.03
CA TYR A 302 -6.07 6.47 -5.12
C TYR A 302 -4.82 5.88 -5.78
N PRO A 303 -4.70 5.94 -7.11
CA PRO A 303 -3.45 5.61 -7.79
C PRO A 303 -2.29 6.47 -7.29
N ALA A 304 -1.09 5.88 -7.23
CA ALA A 304 0.13 6.63 -6.93
C ALA A 304 0.62 7.44 -8.13
N VAL A 305 0.41 6.90 -9.34
CA VAL A 305 0.83 7.54 -10.59
C VAL A 305 -0.13 8.68 -10.96
N PRO A 306 0.38 9.90 -11.17
CA PRO A 306 -0.45 11.03 -11.57
C PRO A 306 -1.16 10.79 -12.91
N GLY A 307 -2.38 11.29 -13.03
CA GLY A 307 -3.17 11.20 -14.26
C GLY A 307 -3.97 9.89 -14.42
N ILE A 308 -3.76 8.90 -13.56
CA ILE A 308 -4.58 7.68 -13.53
C ILE A 308 -5.84 7.94 -12.68
N ALA A 309 -7.00 7.64 -13.24
CA ALA A 309 -8.27 7.86 -12.54
C ALA A 309 -8.48 6.85 -11.40
N ALA A 310 -8.93 7.33 -10.25
CA ALA A 310 -9.46 6.48 -9.19
C ALA A 310 -10.80 5.87 -9.59
N SER A 311 -11.29 4.87 -8.83
CA SER A 311 -12.61 4.28 -9.05
C SER A 311 -13.72 5.35 -8.97
N SER A 312 -14.84 5.12 -9.67
CA SER A 312 -15.97 6.07 -9.68
C SER A 312 -16.48 6.41 -8.28
N VAL A 313 -16.43 5.45 -7.35
CA VAL A 313 -16.83 5.65 -5.96
C VAL A 313 -15.86 6.58 -5.24
N VAL A 314 -14.56 6.42 -5.46
CA VAL A 314 -13.53 7.30 -4.88
C VAL A 314 -13.57 8.70 -5.49
N VAL A 315 -13.77 8.80 -6.82
CA VAL A 315 -13.99 10.09 -7.51
C VAL A 315 -15.22 10.79 -6.96
N GLY A 316 -16.29 10.05 -6.65
CA GLY A 316 -17.51 10.57 -6.03
C GLY A 316 -17.32 11.20 -4.65
N LEU A 317 -16.21 10.89 -3.95
CA LEU A 317 -15.87 11.56 -2.68
C LEU A 317 -15.41 13.02 -2.86
N GLY A 318 -15.04 13.41 -4.07
CA GLY A 318 -14.59 14.76 -4.43
C GLY A 318 -13.09 14.85 -4.68
N GLU A 319 -12.71 16.02 -5.20
CA GLU A 319 -11.31 16.38 -5.43
C GLU A 319 -10.71 17.06 -4.20
N PHE A 320 -9.41 16.92 -4.00
CA PHE A 320 -8.70 17.55 -2.87
C PHE A 320 -7.25 17.86 -3.22
N LYS A 321 -6.73 18.87 -2.53
CA LYS A 321 -5.30 19.15 -2.47
C LYS A 321 -4.67 18.19 -1.45
N GLU A 322 -3.72 17.36 -1.89
CA GLU A 322 -2.98 16.48 -1.00
C GLU A 322 -1.82 17.20 -0.31
N ASP A 323 -1.51 16.79 0.90
CA ASP A 323 -0.30 17.22 1.59
C ASP A 323 0.93 16.59 0.93
N MET A 324 1.85 17.43 0.45
CA MET A 324 3.08 17.05 -0.24
C MET A 324 4.23 16.72 0.71
N LEU A 325 3.94 16.47 2.01
CA LEU A 325 4.93 15.98 2.96
C LEU A 325 5.50 14.65 2.45
N ASN A 326 6.85 14.51 2.47
CA ASN A 326 7.42 13.23 2.08
C ASN A 326 6.97 12.13 3.05
N ALA A 327 6.55 10.99 2.51
CA ALA A 327 6.00 9.89 3.31
C ALA A 327 7.00 9.32 4.33
N SER A 328 8.33 9.53 4.16
CA SER A 328 9.33 9.16 5.15
C SER A 328 9.16 9.89 6.49
N GLU A 329 8.64 11.13 6.46
CA GLU A 329 8.37 11.91 7.66
C GLU A 329 7.34 11.24 8.58
N LEU A 330 6.42 10.47 8.00
CA LEU A 330 5.42 9.70 8.75
C LEU A 330 6.06 8.56 9.55
N GLY A 331 7.22 8.10 9.15
CA GLY A 331 8.04 7.14 9.85
C GLY A 331 8.98 7.79 10.85
N ILE A 332 9.77 8.76 10.40
CA ILE A 332 10.78 9.47 11.19
C ILE A 332 10.20 10.04 12.50
N ASN A 333 8.98 10.57 12.45
CA ASN A 333 8.32 11.18 13.58
C ASN A 333 7.43 10.21 14.41
N GLN A 334 7.45 8.88 14.17
CA GLN A 334 6.60 7.93 14.91
C GLN A 334 6.86 7.93 16.41
N ALA A 335 8.11 7.94 16.83
CA ALA A 335 8.45 7.94 18.25
C ALA A 335 7.91 9.20 18.96
N ALA A 336 8.07 10.36 18.35
CA ALA A 336 7.51 11.61 18.84
C ALA A 336 5.98 11.57 18.88
N ALA A 337 5.34 11.06 17.84
CA ALA A 337 3.89 10.90 17.76
C ALA A 337 3.32 10.04 18.91
N ILE A 338 3.97 8.92 19.20
CA ILE A 338 3.58 8.03 20.30
C ILE A 338 3.71 8.75 21.66
N MET A 339 4.81 9.49 21.88
CA MET A 339 5.00 10.26 23.10
C MET A 339 3.97 11.39 23.24
N VAL A 340 3.61 12.05 22.15
CA VAL A 340 2.55 13.07 22.12
C VAL A 340 1.21 12.45 22.52
N PHE A 341 0.84 11.30 21.97
CA PHE A 341 -0.39 10.61 22.36
C PHE A 341 -0.43 10.25 23.84
N ASP A 342 0.68 9.72 24.37
CA ASP A 342 0.77 9.34 25.78
C ASP A 342 0.58 10.55 26.70
N ARG A 343 1.32 11.66 26.44
CA ARG A 343 1.22 12.91 27.22
C ARG A 343 -0.16 13.56 27.13
N ALA A 344 -0.79 13.52 25.95
CA ALA A 344 -2.15 14.04 25.74
C ALA A 344 -3.25 13.15 26.33
N GLY A 345 -2.95 11.91 26.74
CA GLY A 345 -3.92 10.96 27.26
C GLY A 345 -4.80 10.32 26.19
N TRP A 346 -4.37 10.33 24.94
CA TRP A 346 -5.03 9.61 23.84
C TRP A 346 -4.68 8.12 23.93
N LYS A 347 -5.66 7.27 24.18
CA LYS A 347 -5.46 5.82 24.42
C LYS A 347 -5.91 4.95 23.26
#